data_1a175fd6dc324a594961aa1f149f3d77
#
_entry.id   1a175fd6dc324a594961aa1f149f3d77
#
_cell.length_a   1.000
_cell.length_b   1.000
_cell.length_c   1.000
_cell.angle_alpha   90.00
_cell.angle_beta   90.00
_cell.angle_gamma   90.00
#
_symmetry.space_group_name_H-M   'P 1'
#
loop_
_entity.id
_entity.type
_entity.pdbx_description
1 polymer ?
#
loop_
_entity_poly.entity_id
_entity_poly.type
_entity_poly.pdbx_seq_one_letter_code
_entity_poly.pdbx_strand_id
1 'polypeptide(L)'
;MNNKLTKIYFDPYLFFSICLLSILGLFFLYSASNADLSIILRQSAYVLLGLLIMIAASQPDPDLFRRTSFLFLVFAVLLLGITFLFGPEINGAQRWVRLGPVSFQSSELLKLALPIFLANFLGDKKLPIQAREVSITLSIIFLAFF
;
A
#
# COMPACT_ATOMS: atom_id res chain seq x y z
N MET A 1 -18.47 2.15 -33.00
CA MET A 1 -17.58 3.04 -32.21
C MET A 1 -18.01 2.93 -30.75
N ASN A 2 -17.33 2.05 -29.98
CA ASN A 2 -17.63 1.85 -28.55
C ASN A 2 -17.04 3.02 -27.76
N ASN A 3 -17.91 3.88 -27.31
CA ASN A 3 -17.60 4.91 -26.33
C ASN A 3 -17.31 4.21 -24.97
N LYS A 4 -16.10 3.72 -24.78
CA LYS A 4 -15.57 3.39 -23.45
C LYS A 4 -15.32 4.74 -22.75
N LEU A 5 -16.39 5.41 -22.34
CA LEU A 5 -16.30 6.42 -21.32
C LEU A 5 -15.60 5.75 -20.15
N THR A 6 -14.42 6.19 -19.86
CA THR A 6 -13.60 5.77 -18.72
C THR A 6 -14.50 5.78 -17.48
N LYS A 7 -14.89 4.58 -17.04
CA LYS A 7 -15.64 4.40 -15.81
C LYS A 7 -14.65 4.75 -14.70
N ILE A 8 -14.70 5.99 -14.24
CA ILE A 8 -13.89 6.44 -13.12
C ILE A 8 -14.42 5.68 -11.90
N TYR A 9 -13.69 4.67 -11.47
CA TYR A 9 -13.95 3.93 -10.23
C TYR A 9 -13.50 4.79 -9.05
N PHE A 10 -14.29 5.80 -8.75
CA PHE A 10 -13.96 6.78 -7.73
C PHE A 10 -15.15 6.98 -6.81
N ASP A 11 -14.97 6.64 -5.53
CA ASP A 11 -15.96 6.93 -4.50
C ASP A 11 -15.68 8.32 -3.90
N PRO A 12 -16.55 9.33 -4.16
CA PRO A 12 -16.34 10.69 -3.68
C PRO A 12 -16.39 10.79 -2.16
N TYR A 13 -17.21 9.96 -1.48
CA TYR A 13 -17.31 9.98 -0.03
C TYR A 13 -16.03 9.46 0.64
N LEU A 14 -15.49 8.37 0.10
CA LEU A 14 -14.21 7.82 0.57
C LEU A 14 -13.08 8.84 0.36
N PHE A 15 -13.00 9.44 -0.81
CA PHE A 15 -11.98 10.45 -1.12
C PHE A 15 -12.07 11.66 -0.19
N PHE A 16 -13.28 12.19 0.01
CA PHE A 16 -13.48 13.30 0.92
C PHE A 16 -13.05 12.96 2.34
N SER A 17 -13.39 11.76 2.83
CA SER A 17 -12.98 11.28 4.15
C SER A 17 -11.45 11.20 4.29
N ILE A 18 -10.75 10.70 3.27
CA ILE A 18 -9.28 10.64 3.26
C ILE A 18 -8.67 12.05 3.26
N CYS A 19 -9.21 12.97 2.46
CA CYS A 19 -8.76 14.36 2.46
C CYS A 19 -8.96 15.04 3.82
N LEU A 20 -10.13 14.84 4.45
CA LEU A 20 -10.42 15.38 5.77
C LEU A 20 -9.44 14.85 6.82
N LEU A 21 -9.22 13.53 6.85
CA LEU A 21 -8.25 12.91 7.76
C LEU A 21 -6.83 13.42 7.52
N SER A 22 -6.43 13.63 6.26
CA SER A 22 -5.13 14.16 5.90
C SER A 22 -4.94 15.60 6.39
N ILE A 23 -5.96 16.44 6.25
CA ILE A 23 -5.95 17.82 6.75
C ILE A 23 -5.84 17.84 8.27
N LEU A 24 -6.62 17.01 8.97
CA LEU A 24 -6.55 16.88 10.42
C LEU A 24 -5.15 16.39 10.86
N GLY A 25 -4.58 15.41 10.15
CA GLY A 25 -3.21 14.92 10.42
C GLY A 25 -2.16 16.02 10.26
N LEU A 26 -2.25 16.86 9.22
CA LEU A 26 -1.35 18.01 9.03
C LEU A 26 -1.54 19.07 10.14
N PHE A 27 -2.77 19.29 10.58
CA PHE A 27 -3.06 20.22 11.68
C PHE A 27 -2.42 19.75 13.00
N PHE A 28 -2.56 18.46 13.34
CA PHE A 28 -1.90 17.90 14.53
C PHE A 28 -0.38 17.93 14.40
N LEU A 29 0.15 17.64 13.21
CA LEU A 29 1.58 17.73 12.96
C LEU A 29 2.10 19.16 13.15
N TYR A 30 1.34 20.17 12.70
CA TYR A 30 1.68 21.58 12.91
C TYR A 30 1.82 21.92 14.39
N SER A 31 0.87 21.46 15.20
CA SER A 31 0.90 21.66 16.65
C SER A 31 2.08 20.91 17.30
N ALA A 32 2.34 19.68 16.89
CA ALA A 32 3.37 18.82 17.46
C ALA A 32 4.82 19.23 17.06
N SER A 33 4.98 19.87 15.89
CA SER A 33 6.29 20.30 15.37
C SER A 33 6.72 21.70 15.84
N ASN A 34 6.04 22.30 16.82
CA ASN A 34 6.24 23.69 17.23
C ASN A 34 6.16 24.68 16.04
N ALA A 35 5.24 24.46 15.13
CA ALA A 35 5.02 25.26 13.92
C ALA A 35 6.21 25.30 12.93
N ASP A 36 7.03 24.25 12.89
CA ASP A 36 8.11 24.15 11.90
C ASP A 36 7.53 23.94 10.50
N LEU A 37 7.58 25.02 9.71
CA LEU A 37 7.05 25.05 8.34
C LEU A 37 7.77 24.07 7.42
N SER A 38 9.03 23.76 7.64
CA SER A 38 9.80 22.84 6.78
C SER A 38 9.27 21.41 6.87
N ILE A 39 8.91 20.98 8.08
CA ILE A 39 8.32 19.66 8.33
C ILE A 39 6.94 19.57 7.66
N ILE A 40 6.14 20.63 7.79
CA ILE A 40 4.77 20.66 7.26
C ILE A 40 4.76 20.68 5.75
N LEU A 41 5.59 21.50 5.12
CA LEU A 41 5.70 21.55 3.65
C LEU A 41 6.11 20.20 3.08
N ARG A 42 7.10 19.55 3.70
CA ARG A 42 7.53 18.20 3.29
C ARG A 42 6.40 17.18 3.43
N GLN A 43 5.70 17.19 4.57
CA GLN A 43 4.60 16.26 4.80
C GLN A 43 3.40 16.53 3.87
N SER A 44 3.09 17.80 3.62
CA SER A 44 2.04 18.18 2.65
C SER A 44 2.36 17.71 1.23
N ALA A 45 3.64 17.79 0.82
CA ALA A 45 4.09 17.25 -0.46
C ALA A 45 3.90 15.72 -0.55
N TYR A 46 4.20 14.99 0.53
CA TYR A 46 3.96 13.54 0.58
C TYR A 46 2.48 13.18 0.55
N VAL A 47 1.64 13.92 1.27
CA VAL A 47 0.17 13.74 1.24
C VAL A 47 -0.36 13.99 -0.17
N LEU A 48 0.06 15.07 -0.82
CA LEU A 48 -0.36 15.39 -2.18
C LEU A 48 0.07 14.30 -3.17
N LEU A 49 1.32 13.85 -3.08
CA LEU A 49 1.84 12.76 -3.90
C LEU A 49 1.06 11.47 -3.67
N GLY A 50 0.74 11.14 -2.41
CA GLY A 50 -0.08 9.98 -2.06
C GLY A 50 -1.48 10.04 -2.65
N LEU A 51 -2.14 11.19 -2.60
CA LEU A 51 -3.46 11.40 -3.22
C LEU A 51 -3.40 11.26 -4.74
N LEU A 52 -2.35 11.77 -5.39
CA LEU A 52 -2.17 11.60 -6.84
C LEU A 52 -1.95 10.14 -7.22
N ILE A 53 -1.11 9.41 -6.47
CA ILE A 53 -0.89 7.97 -6.68
C ILE A 53 -2.19 7.18 -6.45
N MET A 54 -2.97 7.53 -5.43
CA MET A 54 -4.27 6.89 -5.15
C MET A 54 -5.24 7.08 -6.32
N ILE A 55 -5.35 8.30 -6.86
CA ILE A 55 -6.19 8.57 -8.03
C ILE A 55 -5.68 7.78 -9.24
N ALA A 56 -4.38 7.76 -9.49
CA ALA A 56 -3.80 7.00 -10.59
C ALA A 56 -4.03 5.49 -10.43
N ALA A 57 -3.91 4.95 -9.21
CA ALA A 57 -4.14 3.54 -8.92
C ALA A 57 -5.62 3.13 -8.98
N SER A 58 -6.56 4.08 -8.88
CA SER A 58 -8.00 3.80 -8.99
C SER A 58 -8.49 3.65 -10.44
N GLN A 59 -7.69 4.02 -11.45
CA GLN A 59 -8.09 4.01 -12.86
C GLN A 59 -8.02 2.63 -13.53
N PRO A 60 -7.03 1.75 -13.24
CA PRO A 60 -6.93 0.45 -13.88
C PRO A 60 -8.10 -0.47 -13.53
N ASP A 61 -8.45 -1.34 -14.46
CA ASP A 61 -9.47 -2.38 -14.22
C ASP A 61 -9.02 -3.31 -13.08
N PRO A 62 -9.93 -3.71 -12.17
CA PRO A 62 -9.64 -4.68 -11.11
C PRO A 62 -9.02 -6.00 -11.61
N ASP A 63 -9.34 -6.41 -12.82
CA ASP A 63 -8.76 -7.62 -13.44
C ASP A 63 -7.26 -7.50 -13.68
N LEU A 64 -6.73 -6.30 -13.87
CA LEU A 64 -5.28 -6.08 -13.95
C LEU A 64 -4.60 -6.44 -12.63
N PHE A 65 -5.16 -5.97 -11.52
CA PHE A 65 -4.65 -6.29 -10.17
C PHE A 65 -4.74 -7.80 -9.88
N ARG A 66 -5.81 -8.46 -10.32
CA ARG A 66 -5.95 -9.92 -10.20
C ARG A 66 -4.83 -10.65 -10.94
N ARG A 67 -4.62 -10.33 -12.20
CA ARG A 67 -3.60 -11.00 -13.05
C ARG A 67 -2.18 -10.74 -12.56
N THR A 68 -1.89 -9.57 -12.02
CA THR A 68 -0.55 -9.17 -11.57
C THR A 68 -0.32 -9.43 -10.08
N SER A 69 -1.34 -9.89 -9.33
CA SER A 69 -1.30 -10.07 -7.88
C SER A 69 -0.12 -10.93 -7.40
N PHE A 70 0.13 -12.05 -8.08
CA PHE A 70 1.25 -12.95 -7.75
C PHE A 70 2.61 -12.30 -8.00
N LEU A 71 2.78 -11.64 -9.14
CA LEU A 71 4.03 -10.92 -9.46
C LEU A 71 4.28 -9.78 -8.48
N PHE A 72 3.23 -9.07 -8.08
CA PHE A 72 3.32 -7.99 -7.11
C PHE A 72 3.73 -8.51 -5.72
N LEU A 73 3.18 -9.65 -5.30
CA LEU A 73 3.58 -10.31 -4.05
C LEU A 73 5.05 -10.75 -4.09
N VAL A 74 5.46 -11.44 -5.16
CA VAL A 74 6.86 -11.88 -5.34
C VAL A 74 7.82 -10.69 -5.30
N PHE A 75 7.48 -9.61 -6.00
CA PHE A 75 8.27 -8.37 -5.98
C PHE A 75 8.39 -7.78 -4.56
N ALA A 76 7.28 -7.70 -3.82
CA ALA A 76 7.27 -7.18 -2.45
C ALA A 76 8.13 -8.04 -1.49
N VAL A 77 8.05 -9.37 -1.61
CA VAL A 77 8.84 -10.31 -0.81
C VAL A 77 10.33 -10.22 -1.16
N LEU A 78 10.67 -10.16 -2.46
CA LEU A 78 12.06 -9.99 -2.89
C LEU A 78 12.65 -8.67 -2.39
N LEU A 79 11.89 -7.58 -2.50
CA LEU A 79 12.32 -6.27 -2.00
C LEU A 79 12.55 -6.30 -0.49
N LEU A 80 11.65 -6.95 0.26
CA LEU A 80 11.81 -7.13 1.70
C LEU A 80 13.07 -7.96 2.02
N GLY A 81 13.32 -9.06 1.31
CA GLY A 81 14.52 -9.88 1.46
C GLY A 81 15.80 -9.09 1.16
N ILE A 82 15.83 -8.32 0.09
CA ILE A 82 16.97 -7.45 -0.27
C ILE A 82 17.20 -6.40 0.83
N THR A 83 16.14 -5.76 1.31
CA THR A 83 16.28 -4.75 2.39
C THR A 83 16.70 -5.36 3.71
N PHE A 84 16.31 -6.58 4.01
CA PHE A 84 16.77 -7.30 5.20
C PHE A 84 18.26 -7.63 5.15
N LEU A 85 18.80 -7.93 3.97
CA LEU A 85 20.22 -8.28 3.80
C LEU A 85 21.14 -7.06 3.63
N PHE A 86 20.68 -6.01 2.95
CA PHE A 86 21.49 -4.86 2.51
C PHE A 86 20.96 -3.51 2.98
N GLY A 87 19.80 -3.46 3.63
CA GLY A 87 19.17 -2.22 4.05
C GLY A 87 19.88 -1.56 5.23
N PRO A 88 19.77 -0.23 5.37
CA PRO A 88 20.27 0.46 6.54
C PRO A 88 19.48 0.07 7.79
N GLU A 89 20.19 -0.14 8.89
CA GLU A 89 19.56 -0.36 10.19
C GLU A 89 19.00 0.96 10.74
N ILE A 90 17.69 1.02 10.94
CA ILE A 90 16.99 2.16 11.53
C ILE A 90 16.14 1.64 12.68
N ASN A 91 16.38 2.13 13.88
CA ASN A 91 15.68 1.70 15.10
C ASN A 91 15.73 0.17 15.33
N GLY A 92 16.87 -0.47 15.05
CA GLY A 92 17.07 -1.90 15.25
C GLY A 92 16.44 -2.79 14.18
N ALA A 93 15.95 -2.24 13.07
CA ALA A 93 15.33 -3.01 11.98
C ALA A 93 15.88 -2.60 10.60
N GLN A 94 16.26 -3.61 9.80
CA GLN A 94 16.73 -3.45 8.42
C GLN A 94 15.54 -3.65 7.45
N ARG A 95 14.62 -2.67 7.40
CA ARG A 95 13.39 -2.74 6.57
C ARG A 95 13.20 -1.52 5.69
N TRP A 96 14.21 -0.63 5.63
CA TRP A 96 14.12 0.65 4.94
C TRP A 96 14.96 0.67 3.68
N VAL A 97 14.36 1.14 2.59
CA VAL A 97 15.07 1.51 1.34
C VAL A 97 15.27 3.01 1.36
N ARG A 98 16.50 3.48 1.23
CA ARG A 98 16.80 4.91 1.07
C ARG A 98 17.15 5.20 -0.38
N LEU A 99 16.36 6.08 -0.99
CA LEU A 99 16.59 6.60 -2.34
C LEU A 99 16.80 8.12 -2.24
N GLY A 100 18.02 8.51 -1.87
CA GLY A 100 18.34 9.91 -1.62
C GLY A 100 17.57 10.48 -0.41
N PRO A 101 16.78 11.56 -0.58
CA PRO A 101 16.03 12.18 0.51
C PRO A 101 14.76 11.40 0.88
N VAL A 102 14.34 10.43 0.06
CA VAL A 102 13.13 9.63 0.27
C VAL A 102 13.50 8.30 0.91
N SER A 103 12.85 7.97 2.02
CA SER A 103 12.93 6.66 2.65
C SER A 103 11.61 5.94 2.50
N PHE A 104 11.66 4.69 2.07
CA PHE A 104 10.52 3.83 1.87
C PHE A 104 10.69 2.53 2.66
N GLN A 105 9.66 2.10 3.37
CA GLN A 105 9.68 0.86 4.12
C GLN A 105 9.15 -0.29 3.25
N SER A 106 9.98 -1.29 2.97
CA SER A 106 9.62 -2.42 2.10
C SER A 106 8.43 -3.24 2.63
N SER A 107 8.26 -3.32 3.95
CA SER A 107 7.12 -4.00 4.56
C SER A 107 5.77 -3.33 4.28
N GLU A 108 5.72 -2.02 3.98
CA GLU A 108 4.49 -1.34 3.59
C GLU A 108 3.99 -1.84 2.21
N LEU A 109 4.92 -2.14 1.30
CA LEU A 109 4.56 -2.73 0.01
C LEU A 109 3.96 -4.13 0.19
N LEU A 110 4.51 -4.93 1.11
CA LEU A 110 4.00 -6.26 1.40
C LEU A 110 2.57 -6.21 1.98
N LYS A 111 2.27 -5.22 2.82
CA LYS A 111 0.92 -4.99 3.36
C LYS A 111 -0.12 -4.70 2.26
N LEU A 112 0.30 -4.12 1.13
CA LEU A 112 -0.58 -3.91 -0.03
C LEU A 112 -0.66 -5.15 -0.91
N ALA A 113 0.47 -5.80 -1.18
CA ALA A 113 0.56 -6.94 -2.09
C ALA A 113 -0.17 -8.18 -1.56
N LEU A 114 -0.07 -8.42 -0.26
CA LEU A 114 -0.62 -9.62 0.38
C LEU A 114 -2.16 -9.68 0.30
N PRO A 115 -2.94 -8.65 0.69
CA PRO A 115 -4.39 -8.68 0.55
C PRO A 115 -4.85 -8.82 -0.90
N ILE A 116 -4.19 -8.18 -1.86
CA ILE A 116 -4.52 -8.28 -3.29
C ILE A 116 -4.32 -9.72 -3.77
N PHE A 117 -3.21 -10.35 -3.39
CA PHE A 117 -2.95 -11.76 -3.73
C PHE A 117 -3.96 -12.69 -3.06
N LEU A 118 -4.24 -12.53 -1.77
CA LEU A 118 -5.20 -13.36 -1.04
C LEU A 118 -6.62 -13.21 -1.58
N ALA A 119 -7.04 -12.00 -1.94
CA ALA A 119 -8.34 -11.75 -2.56
C ALA A 119 -8.46 -12.52 -3.89
N ASN A 120 -7.41 -12.53 -4.70
CA ASN A 120 -7.39 -13.31 -5.94
C ASN A 120 -7.39 -14.82 -5.67
N PHE A 121 -6.55 -15.28 -4.75
CA PHE A 121 -6.43 -16.71 -4.39
C PHE A 121 -7.73 -17.29 -3.85
N LEU A 122 -8.44 -16.56 -3.00
CA LEU A 122 -9.70 -16.98 -2.39
C LEU A 122 -10.89 -16.74 -3.32
N GLY A 123 -10.85 -15.72 -4.18
CA GLY A 123 -11.94 -15.35 -5.07
C GLY A 123 -12.28 -16.41 -6.13
N ASP A 124 -11.32 -17.24 -6.51
CA ASP A 124 -11.52 -18.35 -7.46
C ASP A 124 -12.01 -19.63 -6.80
N LYS A 125 -12.16 -19.66 -5.47
CA LYS A 125 -12.57 -20.83 -4.71
C LYS A 125 -14.10 -20.93 -4.58
N LYS A 126 -14.61 -22.17 -4.68
CA LYS A 126 -16.03 -22.43 -4.45
C LYS A 126 -16.36 -22.36 -2.97
N LEU A 127 -17.46 -21.73 -2.61
CA LEU A 127 -17.99 -21.72 -1.25
C LEU A 127 -18.71 -23.07 -0.94
N PRO A 128 -18.58 -23.62 0.29
CA PRO A 128 -17.83 -23.10 1.43
C PRO A 128 -16.31 -23.31 1.28
N ILE A 129 -15.52 -22.34 1.76
CA ILE A 129 -14.05 -22.44 1.75
C ILE A 129 -13.62 -23.60 2.62
N GLN A 130 -12.75 -24.48 2.10
CA GLN A 130 -12.25 -25.64 2.84
C GLN A 130 -11.26 -25.21 3.93
N ALA A 131 -11.20 -25.96 5.04
CA ALA A 131 -10.27 -25.70 6.13
C ALA A 131 -8.81 -25.67 5.69
N ARG A 132 -8.43 -26.45 4.68
CA ARG A 132 -7.10 -26.43 4.06
C ARG A 132 -6.73 -25.04 3.47
N GLU A 133 -7.68 -24.39 2.79
CA GLU A 133 -7.46 -23.09 2.15
C GLU A 133 -7.33 -22.00 3.19
N VAL A 134 -8.12 -22.08 4.26
CA VAL A 134 -8.00 -21.20 5.43
C VAL A 134 -6.62 -21.38 6.10
N SER A 135 -6.17 -22.60 6.30
CA SER A 135 -4.86 -22.87 6.89
C SER A 135 -3.72 -22.32 6.04
N ILE A 136 -3.77 -22.49 4.71
CA ILE A 136 -2.77 -21.94 3.79
C ILE A 136 -2.75 -20.41 3.88
N THR A 137 -3.91 -19.78 3.86
CA THR A 137 -4.04 -18.32 3.96
C THR A 137 -3.45 -17.79 5.27
N LEU A 138 -3.79 -18.43 6.40
CA LEU A 138 -3.25 -18.06 7.71
C LEU A 138 -1.73 -18.27 7.78
N SER A 139 -1.21 -19.34 7.17
CA SER A 139 0.24 -19.60 7.11
C SER A 139 0.97 -18.52 6.31
N ILE A 140 0.42 -18.09 5.18
CA ILE A 140 1.00 -17.02 4.35
C ILE A 140 0.99 -15.69 5.12
N ILE A 141 -0.10 -15.36 5.80
CA ILE A 141 -0.20 -14.16 6.64
C ILE A 141 0.84 -14.22 7.76
N PHE A 142 0.90 -15.32 8.48
CA PHE A 142 1.87 -15.51 9.57
C PHE A 142 3.31 -15.31 9.09
N LEU A 143 3.68 -15.95 7.98
CA LEU A 143 5.04 -15.87 7.41
C LEU A 143 5.38 -14.47 6.88
N ALA A 144 4.39 -13.67 6.52
CA ALA A 144 4.58 -12.29 6.03
C ALA A 144 4.77 -11.28 7.18
N PHE A 145 4.31 -11.58 8.40
CA PHE A 145 4.38 -10.67 9.55
C PHE A 145 5.43 -11.03 10.59
N PHE A 146 5.94 -12.26 10.56
CA PHE A 146 7.01 -12.76 11.44
C PHE A 146 8.32 -12.97 10.69
#